data_07b3d53801c422801daac4068e6915e8
#
_entry.id   07b3d53801c422801daac4068e6915e8
#
_cell.length_a   1.000
_cell.length_b   1.000
_cell.length_c   1.000
_cell.angle_alpha   90.00
_cell.angle_beta   90.00
_cell.angle_gamma   90.00
#
_symmetry.space_group_name_H-M   'P 1'
#
loop_
_entity.id
_entity.type
_entity.pdbx_description
1 polymer ?
#
loop_
_entity_poly.entity_id
_entity_poly.type
_entity_poly.pdbx_seq_one_letter_code
_entity_poly.pdbx_strand_id
1 'polypeptide(L)'
;MRTENVERFGEAYLGNRTLEQRRDPAISPIYHPLFRYPGSQIASLEDLKAEPQKQKQRPKLPPALFLCGVLDPVIDDTILMSFKWQVAGGEALVKLIPGGPHGFQLFPLDRFEPAVIGRKILLDFLKERL
;
A
#
# COMPACT_ATOMS: atom_id res chain seq x y z
N MET A 1 -17.00 -3.78 7.74
CA MET A 1 -16.32 -3.57 9.05
C MET A 1 -16.56 -2.14 9.45
N ARG A 2 -16.85 -1.85 10.74
CA ARG A 2 -17.07 -0.45 11.19
C ARG A 2 -15.72 0.19 11.50
N THR A 3 -15.61 1.50 11.34
CA THR A 3 -14.40 2.29 11.64
C THR A 3 -13.92 2.05 13.08
N GLU A 4 -14.84 1.95 14.04
CA GLU A 4 -14.55 1.61 15.45
C GLU A 4 -13.76 0.30 15.62
N ASN A 5 -13.98 -0.70 14.76
CA ASN A 5 -13.23 -1.96 14.82
C ASN A 5 -11.79 -1.77 14.35
N VAL A 6 -11.57 -0.92 13.33
CA VAL A 6 -10.22 -0.60 12.84
C VAL A 6 -9.41 0.11 13.94
N GLU A 7 -10.03 1.06 14.62
CA GLU A 7 -9.43 1.78 15.75
C GLU A 7 -9.06 0.80 16.88
N ARG A 8 -9.98 -0.09 17.28
CA ARG A 8 -9.74 -1.11 18.32
C ARG A 8 -8.60 -2.07 17.96
N PHE A 9 -8.52 -2.53 16.71
CA PHE A 9 -7.40 -3.35 16.25
C PHE A 9 -6.09 -2.56 16.26
N GLY A 10 -6.13 -1.30 15.82
CA GLY A 10 -4.99 -0.41 15.87
C GLY A 10 -4.48 -0.21 17.31
N GLU A 11 -5.38 0.04 18.26
CA GLU A 11 -5.04 0.19 19.67
C GLU A 11 -4.48 -1.11 20.27
N ALA A 12 -5.09 -2.26 19.97
CA ALA A 12 -4.62 -3.56 20.44
C ALA A 12 -3.22 -3.91 19.92
N TYR A 13 -2.93 -3.58 18.65
CA TYR A 13 -1.63 -3.83 18.03
C TYR A 13 -0.56 -2.82 18.46
N LEU A 14 -0.93 -1.54 18.49
CA LEU A 14 0.02 -0.44 18.72
C LEU A 14 0.20 -0.13 20.23
N GLY A 15 -0.79 -0.47 21.05
CA GLY A 15 -0.77 -0.18 22.49
C GLY A 15 -0.53 1.31 22.77
N ASN A 16 0.26 1.59 23.79
CA ASN A 16 0.58 2.95 24.25
C ASN A 16 1.72 3.61 23.46
N ARG A 17 2.03 3.13 22.24
CA ARG A 17 3.09 3.72 21.41
C ARG A 17 2.75 5.16 21.03
N THR A 18 3.73 6.05 21.14
CA THR A 18 3.63 7.43 20.68
C THR A 18 3.43 7.49 19.16
N LEU A 19 2.97 8.63 18.64
CA LEU A 19 2.84 8.84 17.19
C LEU A 19 4.18 8.62 16.44
N GLU A 20 5.29 9.00 17.06
CA GLU A 20 6.62 8.79 16.50
C GLU A 20 6.97 7.31 16.42
N GLN A 21 6.73 6.56 17.49
CA GLN A 21 6.93 5.11 17.51
C GLN A 21 6.02 4.37 16.52
N ARG A 22 4.79 4.86 16.29
CA ARG A 22 3.87 4.31 15.28
C ARG A 22 4.36 4.53 13.85
N ARG A 23 5.23 5.51 13.62
CA ARG A 23 5.88 5.78 12.32
C ARG A 23 7.14 4.95 12.07
N ASP A 24 7.51 4.06 12.97
CA ASP A 24 8.59 3.11 12.72
C ASP A 24 8.27 2.28 11.47
N PRO A 25 9.17 2.22 10.47
CA PRO A 25 8.96 1.42 9.26
C PRO A 25 8.65 -0.06 9.51
N ALA A 26 9.12 -0.63 10.62
CA ALA A 26 8.80 -1.99 11.02
C ALA A 26 7.34 -2.17 11.46
N ILE A 27 6.70 -1.09 11.91
CA ILE A 27 5.29 -1.07 12.33
C ILE A 27 4.41 -0.57 11.18
N SER A 28 4.86 0.46 10.51
CA SER A 28 4.11 1.14 9.45
C SER A 28 4.99 1.35 8.21
N PRO A 29 5.02 0.37 7.29
CA PRO A 29 5.92 0.36 6.13
C PRO A 29 5.83 1.60 5.24
N ILE A 30 4.69 2.31 5.27
CA ILE A 30 4.47 3.54 4.51
C ILE A 30 5.48 4.66 4.86
N TYR A 31 6.08 4.60 6.06
CA TYR A 31 7.12 5.53 6.51
C TYR A 31 8.54 5.07 6.19
N HIS A 32 8.70 3.92 5.53
CA HIS A 32 10.02 3.44 5.15
C HIS A 32 10.73 4.45 4.21
N PRO A 33 12.03 4.68 4.37
CA PRO A 33 12.78 5.66 3.58
C PRO A 33 12.66 5.51 2.06
N LEU A 34 12.44 4.28 1.56
CA LEU A 34 12.15 3.99 0.14
C LEU A 34 10.93 4.75 -0.40
N PHE A 35 9.92 5.00 0.46
CA PHE A 35 8.67 5.65 0.09
C PHE A 35 8.65 7.13 0.44
N ARG A 36 9.78 7.70 0.88
CA ARG A 36 9.89 9.15 1.04
C ARG A 36 9.93 9.81 -0.33
N TYR A 37 9.11 10.85 -0.50
CA TYR A 37 9.12 11.63 -1.72
C TYR A 37 10.51 12.27 -1.91
N PRO A 38 11.13 12.16 -3.09
CA PRO A 38 12.46 12.73 -3.33
C PRO A 38 12.55 14.22 -3.00
N GLY A 39 11.47 14.97 -3.23
CA GLY A 39 11.37 16.38 -2.91
C GLY A 39 11.28 16.73 -1.43
N SER A 40 10.97 15.78 -0.54
CA SER A 40 10.89 16.05 0.90
C SER A 40 12.25 16.24 1.58
N GLN A 41 13.33 15.95 0.87
CA GLN A 41 14.72 16.17 1.31
C GLN A 41 15.37 17.36 0.62
N ILE A 42 14.62 18.08 -0.23
CA ILE A 42 15.11 19.29 -0.89
C ILE A 42 15.01 20.43 0.12
N ALA A 43 16.08 20.65 0.87
CA ALA A 43 16.18 21.76 1.80
C ALA A 43 16.56 23.08 1.11
N SER A 44 17.10 23.01 -0.13
CA SER A 44 17.57 24.16 -0.88
C SER A 44 17.44 23.98 -2.40
N LEU A 45 17.52 25.12 -3.14
CA LEU A 45 17.62 25.11 -4.61
C LEU A 45 18.89 24.41 -5.12
N GLU A 46 19.92 24.30 -4.29
CA GLU A 46 21.16 23.59 -4.60
C GLU A 46 20.97 22.07 -4.59
N ASP A 47 20.09 21.57 -3.71
CA ASP A 47 19.72 20.14 -3.70
C ASP A 47 18.98 19.73 -4.97
N LEU A 48 18.26 20.66 -5.62
CA LEU A 48 17.62 20.44 -6.93
C LEU A 48 18.64 20.31 -8.07
N LYS A 49 19.80 20.94 -7.93
CA LYS A 49 20.89 20.89 -8.92
C LYS A 49 21.86 19.74 -8.67
N ALA A 50 21.78 19.13 -7.49
CA ALA A 50 22.60 17.97 -7.17
C ALA A 50 22.16 16.77 -7.99
N GLU A 51 23.09 16.27 -8.77
CA GLU A 51 23.08 15.27 -9.84
C GLU A 51 22.11 14.09 -9.65
N PRO A 52 21.57 13.57 -10.78
CA PRO A 52 20.72 12.36 -10.83
C PRO A 52 21.39 11.10 -10.29
N GLN A 53 22.65 11.13 -9.91
CA GLN A 53 23.43 9.97 -9.51
C GLN A 53 22.95 9.32 -8.20
N LYS A 54 22.32 10.07 -7.29
CA LYS A 54 21.71 9.50 -6.07
C LYS A 54 20.42 8.70 -6.36
N GLN A 55 19.79 8.90 -7.52
CA GLN A 55 18.63 8.10 -7.95
C GLN A 55 19.02 6.70 -8.44
N LYS A 56 20.29 6.50 -8.87
CA LYS A 56 20.75 5.21 -9.41
C LYS A 56 20.91 4.07 -8.39
N GLN A 57 20.80 4.35 -7.10
CA GLN A 57 21.03 3.35 -6.03
C GLN A 57 19.74 2.90 -5.30
N ARG A 58 18.56 3.26 -5.80
CA ARG A 58 17.32 2.73 -5.21
C ARG A 58 17.17 1.27 -5.61
N PRO A 59 16.89 0.36 -4.66
CA PRO A 59 16.59 -1.01 -4.99
C PRO A 59 15.36 -1.05 -5.91
N LYS A 60 15.43 -1.86 -6.97
CA LYS A 60 14.29 -2.04 -7.88
C LYS A 60 13.16 -2.73 -7.11
N LEU A 61 12.04 -2.02 -6.96
CA LEU A 61 10.85 -2.60 -6.37
C LEU A 61 10.23 -3.63 -7.33
N PRO A 62 9.76 -4.78 -6.82
CA PRO A 62 9.05 -5.74 -7.65
C PRO A 62 7.70 -5.16 -8.11
N PRO A 63 7.08 -5.71 -9.17
CA PRO A 63 5.69 -5.43 -9.49
C PRO A 63 4.78 -5.77 -8.31
N ALA A 64 3.80 -4.91 -8.03
CA ALA A 64 2.88 -5.10 -6.92
C ALA A 64 1.42 -4.97 -7.36
N LEU A 65 0.57 -5.86 -6.86
CA LEU A 65 -0.88 -5.75 -6.99
C LEU A 65 -1.48 -5.20 -5.69
N PHE A 66 -2.18 -4.09 -5.79
CA PHE A 66 -2.97 -3.46 -4.73
C PHE A 66 -4.44 -3.74 -5.01
N LEU A 67 -4.98 -4.74 -4.32
CA LEU A 67 -6.35 -5.22 -4.50
C LEU A 67 -7.17 -4.93 -3.25
N CYS A 68 -8.21 -4.11 -3.36
CA CYS A 68 -9.05 -3.70 -2.24
C CYS A 68 -10.53 -3.66 -2.64
N GLY A 69 -11.40 -3.91 -1.68
CA GLY A 69 -12.83 -3.70 -1.85
C GLY A 69 -13.21 -2.23 -1.67
N VAL A 70 -14.20 -1.74 -2.43
CA VAL A 70 -14.67 -0.34 -2.29
C VAL A 70 -15.35 -0.09 -0.95
N LEU A 71 -15.88 -1.13 -0.30
CA LEU A 71 -16.48 -1.04 1.03
C LEU A 71 -15.48 -1.32 2.17
N ASP A 72 -14.19 -1.34 1.86
CA ASP A 72 -13.14 -1.55 2.85
C ASP A 72 -12.83 -0.25 3.60
N PRO A 73 -12.89 -0.21 4.94
CA PRO A 73 -12.60 0.99 5.73
C PRO A 73 -11.13 1.43 5.67
N VAL A 74 -10.22 0.61 5.12
CA VAL A 74 -8.79 0.95 4.93
C VAL A 74 -8.41 1.09 3.45
N ILE A 75 -9.39 1.44 2.60
CA ILE A 75 -9.18 1.63 1.16
C ILE A 75 -8.17 2.74 0.86
N ASP A 76 -8.17 3.81 1.62
CA ASP A 76 -7.27 4.94 1.51
C ASP A 76 -5.80 4.53 1.75
N ASP A 77 -5.53 3.64 2.70
CA ASP A 77 -4.19 3.06 2.91
C ASP A 77 -3.70 2.30 1.68
N THR A 78 -4.58 1.52 1.03
CA THR A 78 -4.28 0.80 -0.21
C THR A 78 -3.91 1.77 -1.34
N ILE A 79 -4.69 2.83 -1.52
CA ILE A 79 -4.47 3.86 -2.54
C ILE A 79 -3.16 4.62 -2.26
N LEU A 80 -2.96 5.06 -1.02
CA LEU A 80 -1.77 5.80 -0.62
C LEU A 80 -0.49 4.97 -0.80
N MET A 81 -0.52 3.70 -0.40
CA MET A 81 0.65 2.82 -0.54
C MET A 81 0.96 2.52 -2.00
N SER A 82 -0.06 2.30 -2.84
CA SER A 82 0.13 2.08 -4.27
C SER A 82 0.76 3.29 -4.97
N PHE A 83 0.33 4.49 -4.60
CA PHE A 83 0.92 5.73 -5.09
C PHE A 83 2.38 5.89 -4.67
N LYS A 84 2.68 5.63 -3.40
CA LYS A 84 4.07 5.66 -2.89
C LYS A 84 4.97 4.64 -3.58
N TRP A 85 4.42 3.46 -3.90
CA TRP A 85 5.14 2.44 -4.66
C TRP A 85 5.55 2.93 -6.04
N GLN A 86 4.62 3.56 -6.78
CA GLN A 86 4.89 4.15 -8.10
C GLN A 86 5.90 5.30 -8.01
N VAL A 87 5.76 6.20 -7.04
CA VAL A 87 6.70 7.30 -6.82
C VAL A 87 8.10 6.79 -6.49
N ALA A 88 8.20 5.65 -5.82
CA ALA A 88 9.47 4.98 -5.55
C ALA A 88 10.07 4.26 -6.77
N GLY A 89 9.38 4.27 -7.92
CA GLY A 89 9.82 3.64 -9.18
C GLY A 89 9.38 2.18 -9.36
N GLY A 90 8.46 1.70 -8.53
CA GLY A 90 7.86 0.37 -8.65
C GLY A 90 6.64 0.36 -9.60
N GLU A 91 6.41 -0.77 -10.25
CA GLU A 91 5.15 -1.03 -10.97
C GLU A 91 4.05 -1.34 -9.94
N ALA A 92 2.94 -0.61 -9.98
CA ALA A 92 1.78 -0.84 -9.12
C ALA A 92 0.51 -0.99 -9.96
N LEU A 93 -0.11 -2.16 -9.91
CA LEU A 93 -1.44 -2.40 -10.45
C LEU A 93 -2.48 -2.23 -9.33
N VAL A 94 -3.39 -1.26 -9.48
CA VAL A 94 -4.44 -1.00 -8.50
C VAL A 94 -5.77 -1.53 -9.02
N LYS A 95 -6.47 -2.33 -8.23
CA LYS A 95 -7.80 -2.85 -8.52
C LYS A 95 -8.72 -2.63 -7.32
N LEU A 96 -9.74 -1.82 -7.51
CA LEU A 96 -10.79 -1.57 -6.53
C LEU A 96 -12.05 -2.34 -6.94
N ILE A 97 -12.53 -3.22 -6.07
CA ILE A 97 -13.63 -4.13 -6.38
C ILE A 97 -14.93 -3.59 -5.78
N PRO A 98 -15.91 -3.23 -6.62
CA PRO A 98 -17.22 -2.79 -6.16
C PRO A 98 -17.87 -3.85 -5.27
N GLY A 99 -18.52 -3.41 -4.18
CA GLY A 99 -19.22 -4.30 -3.25
C GLY A 99 -18.32 -5.18 -2.38
N GLY A 100 -17.00 -5.13 -2.55
CA GLY A 100 -16.05 -5.89 -1.73
C GLY A 100 -15.82 -5.22 -0.37
N PRO A 101 -16.14 -5.87 0.77
CA PRO A 101 -15.74 -5.44 2.10
C PRO A 101 -14.30 -5.84 2.40
N HIS A 102 -13.81 -5.50 3.60
CA HIS A 102 -12.49 -5.93 4.08
C HIS A 102 -12.35 -7.45 4.05
N GLY A 103 -11.24 -7.94 3.50
CA GLY A 103 -10.97 -9.39 3.41
C GLY A 103 -11.88 -10.16 2.45
N PHE A 104 -12.56 -9.50 1.53
CA PHE A 104 -13.53 -10.12 0.63
C PHE A 104 -12.98 -11.30 -0.17
N GLN A 105 -11.69 -11.37 -0.40
CA GLN A 105 -11.01 -12.46 -1.12
C GLN A 105 -11.12 -13.82 -0.40
N LEU A 106 -11.39 -13.79 0.91
CA LEU A 106 -11.54 -14.96 1.77
C LEU A 106 -12.97 -15.53 1.77
N PHE A 107 -13.91 -14.81 1.17
CA PHE A 107 -15.32 -15.22 1.14
C PHE A 107 -15.55 -16.38 0.16
N PRO A 108 -16.61 -17.18 0.37
CA PRO A 108 -16.96 -18.30 -0.51
C PRO A 108 -17.18 -17.84 -1.96
N LEU A 109 -16.56 -18.55 -2.91
CA LEU A 109 -16.61 -18.20 -4.34
C LEU A 109 -17.98 -18.48 -4.98
N ASP A 110 -18.75 -19.41 -4.43
CA ASP A 110 -20.06 -19.80 -4.94
C ASP A 110 -21.18 -18.80 -4.58
N ARG A 111 -20.90 -17.87 -3.67
CA ARG A 111 -21.92 -16.98 -3.10
C ARG A 111 -21.55 -15.51 -3.11
N PHE A 112 -20.32 -15.17 -3.50
CA PHE A 112 -19.85 -13.81 -3.37
C PHE A 112 -19.02 -13.37 -4.59
N GLU A 113 -19.67 -12.73 -5.54
CA GLU A 113 -19.08 -12.30 -6.80
C GLU A 113 -17.77 -11.48 -6.65
N PRO A 114 -17.67 -10.51 -5.72
CA PRO A 114 -16.41 -9.79 -5.53
C PRO A 114 -15.21 -10.68 -5.19
N ALA A 115 -15.44 -11.81 -4.47
CA ALA A 115 -14.38 -12.77 -4.18
C ALA A 115 -13.92 -13.51 -5.44
N VAL A 116 -14.86 -13.87 -6.32
CA VAL A 116 -14.54 -14.50 -7.62
C VAL A 116 -13.69 -13.57 -8.48
N ILE A 117 -14.13 -12.32 -8.63
CA ILE A 117 -13.43 -11.29 -9.40
C ILE A 117 -12.04 -11.06 -8.83
N GLY A 118 -11.94 -10.83 -7.53
CA GLY A 118 -10.67 -10.55 -6.87
C GLY A 118 -9.66 -11.69 -6.98
N ARG A 119 -10.12 -12.94 -6.81
CA ARG A 119 -9.25 -14.13 -7.01
C ARG A 119 -8.78 -14.27 -8.44
N LYS A 120 -9.66 -14.02 -9.40
CA LYS A 120 -9.26 -14.07 -10.81
C LYS A 120 -8.15 -13.05 -11.09
N ILE A 121 -8.32 -11.81 -10.66
CA ILE A 121 -7.33 -10.74 -10.83
C ILE A 121 -5.99 -11.12 -10.18
N LEU A 122 -6.02 -11.66 -8.97
CA LEU A 122 -4.81 -12.11 -8.26
C LEU A 122 -4.09 -13.22 -9.03
N LEU A 123 -4.82 -14.23 -9.49
CA LEU A 123 -4.23 -15.34 -10.25
C LEU A 123 -3.68 -14.89 -11.61
N ASP A 124 -4.39 -14.03 -12.31
CA ASP A 124 -3.93 -13.47 -13.58
C ASP A 124 -2.64 -12.65 -13.38
N PHE A 125 -2.60 -11.79 -12.36
CA PHE A 125 -1.41 -11.03 -12.00
C PHE A 125 -0.20 -11.94 -11.72
N LEU A 126 -0.38 -13.02 -10.99
CA LEU A 126 0.71 -13.95 -10.68
C LEU A 126 1.18 -14.71 -11.92
N LYS A 127 0.26 -15.18 -12.76
CA LYS A 127 0.59 -15.91 -14.01
C LYS A 127 1.37 -15.07 -15.02
N GLU A 128 1.08 -13.78 -15.08
CA GLU A 128 1.77 -12.87 -15.99
C GLU A 128 3.21 -12.56 -15.55
N ARG A 129 3.58 -12.85 -14.32
CA ARG A 129 4.84 -12.42 -13.69
C ARG A 129 5.70 -13.55 -13.12
N LEU A 130 5.19 -14.77 -13.14
CA LEU A 130 5.91 -16.00 -12.79
C LEU A 130 6.24 -16.81 -14.04
#